data_de2c406199afe99f9913af1747651117
#
_entry.id   de2c406199afe99f9913af1747651117
#
_cell.length_a   1.000
_cell.length_b   1.000
_cell.length_c   1.000
_cell.angle_alpha   90.00
_cell.angle_beta   90.00
_cell.angle_gamma   90.00
#
_symmetry.space_group_name_H-M   'P 1'
#
loop_
_entity.id
_entity.type
_entity.pdbx_description
1 polymer ?
#
loop_
_entity_poly.entity_id
_entity_poly.type
_entity_poly.pdbx_seq_one_letter_code
_entity_poly.pdbx_strand_id
1 'polypeptide(L)'
;MISTAPRFTAIFDMKKIFISLGLLLCLIPVLQAQNSSKAYEFRNGQWFNGKEFVKANWYTVNGVLSKKAPSKVDSIIDLEGKWVIPPFGDAHCSSVSENPSAANTLNLYLGEGVYYLQIIGNTQEGRSASMPLMNKPTSPDAIFSNGVLTCTLGYPFLEYEGPANKIKNPALWGEKYAELKTSQKQLGNGYWFIDNKEALAANWEKLKLQNPGMIFIYLLDAQNNGGKEGKGLSAEVAKLVVKKAHKAGLRVYAQVETAEDLRLGQKIGVDGFANLPGHNWDGNGDPGKFILNDGDIKTLAKKKTPVVLLLSHGQSATNRTAVQEFHKKALKQLKDGGVVALMGSDDSQRTLRMELNYWFGLGELDDAWTLKVLCENTPKAIFPKRKIANLADGYEANFLVLADNPHDNILKSRVQVFKVKGGVILK
;
A
#
# COMPACT_ATOMS: atom_id res chain seq x y z
N MET A 1 -60.98 64.78 12.14
CA MET A 1 -59.55 65.18 11.99
C MET A 1 -58.72 63.94 12.18
N ILE A 2 -58.30 63.35 11.07
CA ILE A 2 -57.48 62.10 11.08
C ILE A 2 -56.14 62.54 10.47
N SER A 3 -55.07 62.47 11.27
CA SER A 3 -53.72 62.81 10.88
C SER A 3 -53.04 61.55 10.26
N THR A 4 -52.60 61.68 9.01
CA THR A 4 -51.86 60.68 8.26
C THR A 4 -50.40 60.94 8.37
N ALA A 5 -49.64 60.00 8.97
CA ALA A 5 -48.17 60.02 9.01
C ALA A 5 -47.58 59.33 7.76
N PRO A 6 -46.49 59.82 7.17
CA PRO A 6 -45.86 59.20 5.97
C PRO A 6 -44.99 58.02 6.35
N ARG A 7 -45.14 56.91 5.57
CA ARG A 7 -44.26 55.75 5.62
C ARG A 7 -42.99 56.02 4.78
N PHE A 8 -41.84 56.02 5.41
CA PHE A 8 -40.55 55.97 4.76
C PHE A 8 -40.23 54.48 4.46
N THR A 9 -40.19 54.09 3.20
CA THR A 9 -39.64 52.81 2.71
C THR A 9 -38.19 53.05 2.37
N ALA A 10 -37.28 52.58 3.23
CA ALA A 10 -35.86 52.50 2.90
C ALA A 10 -35.61 51.16 2.15
N ILE A 11 -35.36 51.24 0.84
CA ILE A 11 -34.90 50.13 0.02
C ILE A 11 -33.39 50.01 0.28
N PHE A 12 -33.01 49.05 1.09
CA PHE A 12 -31.61 48.67 1.24
C PHE A 12 -31.15 47.80 0.07
N ASP A 13 -30.19 48.31 -0.67
CA ASP A 13 -29.59 47.63 -1.83
C ASP A 13 -28.68 46.50 -1.36
N MET A 14 -29.25 45.26 -1.26
CA MET A 14 -28.56 44.05 -0.79
C MET A 14 -27.42 43.59 -1.70
N LYS A 15 -27.28 44.12 -2.90
CA LYS A 15 -26.23 43.73 -3.85
C LYS A 15 -24.83 44.26 -3.47
N LYS A 16 -24.73 45.35 -2.72
CA LYS A 16 -23.43 45.93 -2.31
C LYS A 16 -22.83 45.26 -1.07
N ILE A 17 -23.65 44.57 -0.27
CA ILE A 17 -23.17 43.88 0.93
C ILE A 17 -22.49 42.52 0.58
N PHE A 18 -22.95 41.86 -0.48
CA PHE A 18 -22.35 40.57 -0.91
C PHE A 18 -20.98 40.73 -1.56
N ILE A 19 -20.67 41.86 -2.17
CA ILE A 19 -19.36 42.09 -2.81
C ILE A 19 -18.28 42.42 -1.75
N SER A 20 -18.64 43.06 -0.65
CA SER A 20 -17.67 43.35 0.44
C SER A 20 -17.37 42.16 1.31
N LEU A 21 -18.27 41.18 1.45
CA LEU A 21 -18.00 39.95 2.24
C LEU A 21 -17.20 38.90 1.44
N GLY A 22 -17.32 38.91 0.09
CA GLY A 22 -16.57 38.02 -0.79
C GLY A 22 -15.08 38.35 -0.90
N LEU A 23 -14.69 39.63 -0.73
CA LEU A 23 -13.28 40.04 -0.78
C LEU A 23 -12.54 39.87 0.55
N LEU A 24 -13.25 39.76 1.69
CA LEU A 24 -12.62 39.56 2.99
C LEU A 24 -12.30 38.08 3.28
N LEU A 25 -12.90 37.14 2.53
CA LEU A 25 -12.64 35.70 2.66
C LEU A 25 -11.43 35.21 1.86
N CYS A 26 -10.85 36.04 0.98
CA CYS A 26 -9.66 35.70 0.21
C CYS A 26 -8.32 36.09 0.86
N LEU A 27 -8.33 36.62 2.07
CA LEU A 27 -7.13 37.06 2.79
C LEU A 27 -6.99 36.46 4.18
N ILE A 28 -7.42 35.20 4.36
CA ILE A 28 -6.87 34.40 5.45
C ILE A 28 -5.56 33.82 4.87
N PRO A 29 -4.38 34.38 5.21
CA PRO A 29 -3.16 33.62 5.01
C PRO A 29 -3.36 32.42 5.91
N VAL A 30 -3.44 31.23 5.32
CA VAL A 30 -3.18 29.99 6.04
C VAL A 30 -1.75 30.14 6.55
N LEU A 31 -1.61 30.70 7.75
CA LEU A 31 -0.43 30.49 8.56
C LEU A 31 -0.39 28.99 8.88
N GLN A 32 -0.07 28.16 7.88
CA GLN A 32 0.66 26.96 8.16
C GLN A 32 1.93 27.46 8.85
N ALA A 33 2.00 27.24 10.15
CA ALA A 33 3.25 27.29 10.86
C ALA A 33 4.18 26.34 10.07
N GLN A 34 4.94 26.89 9.13
CA GLN A 34 6.10 26.24 8.57
C GLN A 34 7.03 26.07 9.78
N ASN A 35 6.95 24.92 10.45
CA ASN A 35 8.13 24.36 11.07
C ASN A 35 9.13 24.29 9.91
N SER A 36 9.95 25.34 9.76
CA SER A 36 11.01 25.37 8.77
C SER A 36 11.88 24.16 9.11
N SER A 37 11.76 23.11 8.34
CA SER A 37 12.62 21.94 8.51
C SER A 37 14.05 22.45 8.37
N LYS A 38 14.90 22.11 9.34
CA LYS A 38 16.32 22.49 9.30
C LYS A 38 16.90 22.13 7.94
N ALA A 39 17.73 23.02 7.40
CA ALA A 39 18.49 22.72 6.19
C ALA A 39 19.77 21.99 6.57
N TYR A 40 19.93 20.78 6.09
CA TYR A 40 21.13 19.96 6.31
C TYR A 40 21.94 19.85 5.03
N GLU A 41 23.26 19.78 5.18
CA GLU A 41 24.16 19.29 4.15
C GLU A 41 24.66 17.90 4.55
N PHE A 42 24.50 16.93 3.65
CA PHE A 42 25.02 15.56 3.80
C PHE A 42 26.20 15.41 2.85
N ARG A 43 27.40 15.24 3.40
CA ARG A 43 28.67 15.16 2.66
C ARG A 43 29.18 13.71 2.57
N ASN A 44 29.97 13.46 1.53
CA ASN A 44 30.76 12.24 1.39
C ASN A 44 29.93 10.94 1.43
N GLY A 45 28.66 10.94 1.03
CA GLY A 45 27.83 9.74 0.96
C GLY A 45 27.94 9.00 -0.37
N GLN A 46 27.69 7.69 -0.35
CA GLN A 46 27.47 6.85 -1.52
C GLN A 46 25.96 6.77 -1.78
N TRP A 47 25.45 7.51 -2.73
CA TRP A 47 24.04 7.69 -2.98
C TRP A 47 23.53 6.77 -4.09
N PHE A 48 22.51 5.97 -3.82
CA PHE A 48 21.91 5.08 -4.81
C PHE A 48 21.12 5.89 -5.85
N ASN A 49 21.45 5.71 -7.13
CA ASN A 49 20.82 6.41 -8.24
C ASN A 49 19.78 5.56 -9.01
N GLY A 50 19.40 4.40 -8.44
CA GLY A 50 18.50 3.42 -9.08
C GLY A 50 19.25 2.29 -9.82
N LYS A 51 20.58 2.40 -9.95
CA LYS A 51 21.42 1.41 -10.64
C LYS A 51 22.69 1.10 -9.86
N GLU A 52 23.37 2.13 -9.42
CA GLU A 52 24.66 2.07 -8.76
C GLU A 52 24.77 3.12 -7.67
N PHE A 53 25.78 3.03 -6.84
CA PHE A 53 26.11 4.02 -5.84
C PHE A 53 27.09 5.03 -6.38
N VAL A 54 26.77 6.32 -6.21
CA VAL A 54 27.60 7.44 -6.66
C VAL A 54 27.96 8.33 -5.49
N LYS A 55 29.26 8.65 -5.34
CA LYS A 55 29.72 9.61 -4.33
C LYS A 55 29.16 11.00 -4.64
N ALA A 56 28.39 11.56 -3.70
CA ALA A 56 27.80 12.87 -3.86
C ALA A 56 27.56 13.55 -2.51
N ASN A 57 27.37 14.89 -2.60
CA ASN A 57 26.83 15.69 -1.51
C ASN A 57 25.39 16.11 -1.85
N TRP A 58 24.54 16.15 -0.86
CA TRP A 58 23.16 16.54 -1.01
C TRP A 58 22.73 17.48 0.11
N TYR A 59 21.76 18.32 -0.17
CA TYR A 59 21.10 19.19 0.82
C TYR A 59 19.66 18.73 1.02
N THR A 60 19.16 18.97 2.23
CA THR A 60 17.71 18.90 2.50
C THR A 60 17.22 20.31 2.77
N VAL A 61 16.18 20.70 2.04
CA VAL A 61 15.60 22.05 2.14
C VAL A 61 14.10 21.90 2.15
N ASN A 62 13.42 22.35 3.19
CA ASN A 62 11.97 22.26 3.30
C ASN A 62 11.41 20.84 3.06
N GLY A 63 12.11 19.81 3.55
CA GLY A 63 11.69 18.43 3.44
C GLY A 63 11.96 17.76 2.10
N VAL A 64 12.66 18.43 1.16
CA VAL A 64 13.05 17.85 -0.13
C VAL A 64 14.57 17.81 -0.31
N LEU A 65 15.05 16.89 -1.14
CA LEU A 65 16.44 16.79 -1.55
C LEU A 65 16.75 17.90 -2.55
N SER A 66 17.94 18.51 -2.43
CA SER A 66 18.47 19.51 -3.36
C SER A 66 19.94 19.27 -3.68
N LYS A 67 20.32 19.42 -4.94
CA LYS A 67 21.71 19.50 -5.36
C LYS A 67 22.29 20.91 -5.15
N LYS A 68 21.42 21.91 -5.14
CA LYS A 68 21.81 23.30 -4.94
C LYS A 68 21.86 23.63 -3.45
N ALA A 69 22.99 24.18 -3.02
CA ALA A 69 23.14 24.67 -1.64
C ALA A 69 22.10 25.75 -1.35
N PRO A 70 21.41 25.68 -0.20
CA PRO A 70 20.56 26.76 0.27
C PRO A 70 21.41 27.97 0.72
N SER A 71 20.78 29.12 0.88
CA SER A 71 21.45 30.35 1.38
C SER A 71 21.99 30.18 2.80
N LYS A 72 21.40 29.28 3.59
CA LYS A 72 21.83 28.92 4.94
C LYS A 72 21.73 27.41 5.12
N VAL A 73 22.79 26.81 5.66
CA VAL A 73 22.84 25.43 6.12
C VAL A 73 22.86 25.46 7.65
N ASP A 74 21.91 24.78 8.29
CA ASP A 74 21.80 24.76 9.75
C ASP A 74 22.76 23.74 10.38
N SER A 75 23.09 22.66 9.64
CA SER A 75 24.03 21.64 10.12
C SER A 75 24.63 20.85 8.94
N ILE A 76 25.87 20.43 9.11
CA ILE A 76 26.62 19.61 8.17
C ILE A 76 26.80 18.23 8.80
N ILE A 77 26.49 17.18 8.03
CA ILE A 77 26.62 15.78 8.41
C ILE A 77 27.57 15.11 7.45
N ASP A 78 28.72 14.70 7.91
CA ASP A 78 29.63 13.88 7.14
C ASP A 78 29.18 12.40 7.19
N LEU A 79 28.90 11.83 6.03
CA LEU A 79 28.50 10.44 5.91
C LEU A 79 29.68 9.47 5.88
N GLU A 80 30.91 9.97 5.83
CA GLU A 80 32.14 9.15 5.91
C GLU A 80 32.15 7.98 4.92
N GLY A 81 31.61 8.16 3.74
CA GLY A 81 31.51 7.11 2.72
C GLY A 81 30.35 6.13 2.91
N LYS A 82 29.46 6.32 3.90
CA LYS A 82 28.29 5.46 4.14
C LYS A 82 27.31 5.45 2.97
N TRP A 83 26.51 4.41 2.90
CA TRP A 83 25.62 4.10 1.81
C TRP A 83 24.23 4.71 2.07
N VAL A 84 23.66 5.34 1.05
CA VAL A 84 22.36 6.03 1.16
C VAL A 84 21.40 5.46 0.15
N ILE A 85 20.24 4.97 0.63
CA ILE A 85 19.18 4.37 -0.19
C ILE A 85 17.82 5.01 0.10
N PRO A 86 16.86 4.97 -0.84
CA PRO A 86 15.48 5.30 -0.53
C PRO A 86 14.89 4.32 0.51
N PRO A 87 13.87 4.72 1.30
CA PRO A 87 13.21 3.84 2.24
C PRO A 87 12.34 2.78 1.54
N PHE A 88 11.99 1.74 2.30
CA PHE A 88 11.21 0.60 1.83
C PHE A 88 9.70 0.86 1.86
N GLY A 89 8.97 0.01 1.13
CA GLY A 89 7.52 -0.08 1.17
C GLY A 89 7.03 -1.50 1.44
N ASP A 90 5.83 -1.61 2.01
CA ASP A 90 5.06 -2.84 2.17
C ASP A 90 3.74 -2.70 1.40
N ALA A 91 3.62 -3.42 0.28
CA ALA A 91 2.47 -3.31 -0.63
C ALA A 91 1.30 -4.22 -0.25
N HIS A 92 1.41 -5.00 0.81
CA HIS A 92 0.34 -5.82 1.35
C HIS A 92 0.50 -5.95 2.86
N CYS A 93 0.15 -4.88 3.58
CA CYS A 93 0.27 -4.81 5.03
C CYS A 93 -1.08 -5.14 5.67
N SER A 94 -1.13 -6.15 6.52
CA SER A 94 -2.31 -6.52 7.34
C SER A 94 -2.06 -6.33 8.85
N SER A 95 -0.81 -6.20 9.29
CA SER A 95 -0.41 -6.18 10.70
C SER A 95 -0.83 -4.95 11.50
N VAL A 96 -1.25 -3.86 10.84
CA VAL A 96 -1.58 -2.59 11.50
C VAL A 96 -3.08 -2.35 11.60
N SER A 97 -3.88 -2.91 10.70
CA SER A 97 -5.28 -2.54 10.50
C SER A 97 -6.20 -2.85 11.68
N GLU A 98 -5.95 -3.92 12.42
CA GLU A 98 -6.80 -4.39 13.53
C GLU A 98 -6.00 -4.61 14.83
N ASN A 99 -4.73 -4.19 14.84
CA ASN A 99 -3.83 -4.50 15.94
C ASN A 99 -3.96 -3.46 17.08
N PRO A 100 -4.30 -3.85 18.30
CA PRO A 100 -4.30 -2.95 19.45
C PRO A 100 -2.91 -2.38 19.76
N SER A 101 -1.86 -3.03 19.28
CA SER A 101 -0.47 -2.58 19.37
C SER A 101 0.01 -1.83 18.12
N ALA A 102 -0.89 -1.23 17.34
CA ALA A 102 -0.56 -0.55 16.09
C ALA A 102 0.63 0.42 16.22
N ALA A 103 0.73 1.19 17.32
CA ALA A 103 1.85 2.09 17.55
C ALA A 103 3.20 1.35 17.60
N ASN A 104 3.28 0.21 18.29
CA ASN A 104 4.49 -0.59 18.36
C ASN A 104 4.85 -1.18 17.00
N THR A 105 3.86 -1.70 16.26
CA THR A 105 4.06 -2.24 14.92
C THR A 105 4.56 -1.15 13.95
N LEU A 106 4.00 0.06 14.00
CA LEU A 106 4.47 1.20 13.21
C LEU A 106 5.91 1.59 13.56
N ASN A 107 6.27 1.55 14.84
CA ASN A 107 7.66 1.79 15.27
C ASN A 107 8.61 0.70 14.75
N LEU A 108 8.18 -0.57 14.70
CA LEU A 108 8.96 -1.65 14.10
C LEU A 108 9.18 -1.40 12.61
N TYR A 109 8.14 -1.09 11.85
CA TYR A 109 8.25 -0.73 10.43
C TYR A 109 9.24 0.41 10.20
N LEU A 110 9.08 1.52 10.96
CA LEU A 110 9.98 2.65 10.86
C LEU A 110 11.43 2.27 11.25
N GLY A 111 11.58 1.44 12.29
CA GLY A 111 12.85 0.87 12.72
C GLY A 111 13.53 0.04 11.63
N GLU A 112 12.76 -0.69 10.83
CA GLU A 112 13.24 -1.50 9.71
C GLU A 112 13.46 -0.69 8.41
N GLY A 113 13.18 0.61 8.42
CA GLY A 113 13.33 1.46 7.24
C GLY A 113 12.14 1.45 6.29
N VAL A 114 11.00 0.90 6.72
CA VAL A 114 9.75 0.88 5.94
C VAL A 114 8.96 2.16 6.22
N TYR A 115 8.84 3.02 5.21
CA TYR A 115 8.16 4.31 5.33
C TYR A 115 6.79 4.34 4.64
N TYR A 116 6.47 3.33 3.82
CA TYR A 116 5.28 3.35 2.97
C TYR A 116 4.50 2.05 3.12
N LEU A 117 3.23 2.16 3.51
CA LEU A 117 2.34 1.02 3.75
C LEU A 117 1.12 1.07 2.85
N GLN A 118 0.78 -0.04 2.21
CA GLN A 118 -0.51 -0.28 1.59
C GLN A 118 -1.29 -1.25 2.49
N ILE A 119 -2.22 -0.71 3.27
CA ILE A 119 -3.00 -1.48 4.24
C ILE A 119 -4.24 -2.03 3.54
N ILE A 120 -4.38 -3.35 3.57
CA ILE A 120 -5.42 -4.09 2.87
C ILE A 120 -6.38 -4.72 3.89
N GLY A 121 -7.69 -4.62 3.58
CA GLY A 121 -8.71 -5.30 4.34
C GLY A 121 -8.86 -4.79 5.77
N ASN A 122 -8.92 -3.50 5.98
CA ASN A 122 -9.15 -2.91 7.30
C ASN A 122 -10.62 -2.58 7.54
N THR A 123 -11.05 -2.67 8.79
CA THR A 123 -12.32 -2.10 9.24
C THR A 123 -12.20 -0.58 9.40
N GLN A 124 -13.35 0.11 9.51
CA GLN A 124 -13.35 1.55 9.78
C GLN A 124 -12.88 1.87 11.20
N GLU A 125 -13.16 1.01 12.15
CA GLU A 125 -12.66 1.12 13.52
C GLU A 125 -11.14 0.98 13.56
N GLY A 126 -10.59 -0.05 12.92
CA GLY A 126 -9.14 -0.27 12.82
C GLY A 126 -8.43 0.90 12.14
N ARG A 127 -9.01 1.42 11.04
CA ARG A 127 -8.50 2.62 10.37
C ARG A 127 -8.55 3.84 11.28
N SER A 128 -9.68 4.09 11.94
CA SER A 128 -9.85 5.25 12.82
C SER A 128 -8.89 5.23 14.00
N ALA A 129 -8.55 4.05 14.51
CA ALA A 129 -7.57 3.87 15.58
C ALA A 129 -6.12 4.07 15.09
N SER A 130 -5.79 3.59 13.90
CA SER A 130 -4.39 3.57 13.39
C SER A 130 -4.01 4.84 12.61
N MET A 131 -4.92 5.44 11.85
CA MET A 131 -4.64 6.58 10.98
C MET A 131 -4.07 7.81 11.72
N PRO A 132 -4.50 8.18 12.95
CA PRO A 132 -3.89 9.27 13.70
C PRO A 132 -2.43 9.03 14.07
N LEU A 133 -1.96 7.79 14.03
CA LEU A 133 -0.58 7.41 14.34
C LEU A 133 0.35 7.48 13.12
N MET A 134 -0.20 7.64 11.91
CA MET A 134 0.50 7.55 10.63
C MET A 134 0.68 8.93 9.96
N ASN A 135 1.37 8.93 8.81
CA ASN A 135 1.54 10.10 7.95
C ASN A 135 2.21 11.30 8.66
N LYS A 136 3.16 11.00 9.54
CA LYS A 136 3.98 11.97 10.28
C LYS A 136 5.46 11.77 9.98
N PRO A 137 6.34 12.74 10.23
CA PRO A 137 7.78 12.53 10.11
C PRO A 137 8.30 11.34 10.92
N THR A 138 7.66 11.03 12.05
CA THR A 138 8.06 9.97 12.99
C THR A 138 7.26 8.68 12.85
N SER A 139 6.54 8.48 11.76
CA SER A 139 5.76 7.26 11.49
C SER A 139 5.70 6.96 10.00
N PRO A 140 5.40 5.71 9.59
CA PRO A 140 5.15 5.39 8.19
C PRO A 140 3.96 6.16 7.60
N ASP A 141 4.00 6.37 6.28
CA ASP A 141 2.88 6.87 5.50
C ASP A 141 2.06 5.69 5.00
N ALA A 142 0.73 5.80 5.03
CA ALA A 142 -0.15 4.71 4.67
C ALA A 142 -1.31 5.13 3.76
N ILE A 143 -1.72 4.22 2.89
CA ILE A 143 -3.01 4.20 2.22
C ILE A 143 -3.81 2.97 2.67
N PHE A 144 -5.13 3.06 2.63
CA PHE A 144 -6.06 2.03 3.09
C PHE A 144 -6.99 1.60 1.96
N SER A 145 -7.23 0.29 1.83
CA SER A 145 -8.28 -0.20 0.94
C SER A 145 -9.67 -0.05 1.56
N ASN A 146 -9.75 0.00 2.89
CA ASN A 146 -10.97 -0.20 3.65
C ASN A 146 -11.55 -1.61 3.41
N GLY A 147 -12.87 -1.78 3.58
CA GLY A 147 -13.52 -3.06 3.38
C GLY A 147 -13.34 -3.58 1.95
N VAL A 148 -13.00 -4.86 1.87
CA VAL A 148 -12.75 -5.56 0.60
C VAL A 148 -14.04 -5.94 -0.11
N LEU A 149 -14.00 -6.11 -1.45
CA LEU A 149 -15.16 -6.49 -2.24
C LEU A 149 -15.10 -7.98 -2.60
N THR A 150 -16.16 -8.70 -2.26
CA THR A 150 -16.32 -10.13 -2.53
C THR A 150 -17.77 -10.46 -2.84
N CYS A 151 -18.09 -11.72 -3.15
CA CYS A 151 -19.46 -12.18 -3.29
C CYS A 151 -20.08 -12.51 -1.93
N THR A 152 -21.40 -12.75 -1.90
CA THR A 152 -22.10 -13.20 -0.69
C THR A 152 -21.45 -14.48 -0.14
N LEU A 153 -21.09 -14.45 1.17
CA LEU A 153 -20.35 -15.51 1.86
C LEU A 153 -19.01 -15.89 1.20
N GLY A 154 -18.47 -15.02 0.35
CA GLY A 154 -17.16 -15.19 -0.28
C GLY A 154 -16.02 -14.91 0.69
N TYR A 155 -14.81 -15.39 0.34
CA TYR A 155 -13.59 -15.07 1.08
C TYR A 155 -13.35 -13.54 1.06
N PRO A 156 -12.96 -12.89 2.13
CA PRO A 156 -12.54 -13.42 3.45
C PRO A 156 -13.62 -13.22 4.56
N PHE A 157 -14.88 -13.43 4.25
CA PHE A 157 -15.99 -13.20 5.15
C PHE A 157 -15.76 -13.77 6.57
N LEU A 158 -15.27 -15.03 6.68
CA LEU A 158 -15.05 -15.68 7.98
C LEU A 158 -13.95 -15.01 8.80
N GLU A 159 -12.94 -14.44 8.16
CA GLU A 159 -11.84 -13.74 8.82
C GLU A 159 -12.30 -12.46 9.54
N TYR A 160 -13.41 -11.88 9.10
CA TYR A 160 -14.04 -10.74 9.77
C TYR A 160 -15.11 -11.16 10.76
N GLU A 161 -15.99 -12.09 10.38
CA GLU A 161 -17.12 -12.48 11.23
C GLU A 161 -16.70 -13.35 12.40
N GLY A 162 -15.68 -14.21 12.25
CA GLY A 162 -15.15 -15.01 13.33
C GLY A 162 -14.76 -14.16 14.56
N PRO A 163 -13.79 -13.23 14.43
CA PRO A 163 -13.41 -12.33 15.52
C PRO A 163 -14.55 -11.44 16.01
N ALA A 164 -15.40 -10.92 15.12
CA ALA A 164 -16.55 -10.08 15.47
C ALA A 164 -17.59 -10.84 16.33
N ASN A 165 -17.65 -12.16 16.18
CA ASN A 165 -18.46 -13.07 17.01
C ASN A 165 -17.68 -13.69 18.16
N LYS A 166 -16.47 -13.19 18.48
CA LYS A 166 -15.57 -13.66 19.55
C LYS A 166 -15.00 -15.07 19.32
N ILE A 167 -15.09 -15.59 18.11
CA ILE A 167 -14.52 -16.86 17.69
C ILE A 167 -13.15 -16.59 17.04
N LYS A 168 -12.14 -16.33 17.87
CA LYS A 168 -10.80 -15.90 17.40
C LYS A 168 -9.97 -17.04 16.80
N ASN A 169 -10.29 -18.31 17.12
CA ASN A 169 -9.55 -19.46 16.59
C ASN A 169 -10.13 -19.88 15.24
N PRO A 170 -9.41 -19.73 14.11
CA PRO A 170 -9.89 -20.12 12.80
C PRO A 170 -10.27 -21.60 12.66
N ALA A 171 -9.64 -22.48 13.44
CA ALA A 171 -9.99 -23.92 13.43
C ALA A 171 -11.44 -24.20 13.83
N LEU A 172 -12.09 -23.29 14.55
CA LEU A 172 -13.48 -23.42 14.97
C LEU A 172 -14.49 -22.86 13.95
N TRP A 173 -14.04 -22.15 12.92
CA TRP A 173 -14.95 -21.48 11.98
C TRP A 173 -15.77 -22.47 11.17
N GLY A 174 -15.21 -23.62 10.80
CA GLY A 174 -15.95 -24.70 10.11
C GLY A 174 -17.10 -25.26 10.97
N GLU A 175 -16.85 -25.56 12.25
CA GLU A 175 -17.85 -26.02 13.19
C GLU A 175 -18.95 -24.97 13.43
N LYS A 176 -18.56 -23.70 13.53
CA LYS A 176 -19.45 -22.55 13.79
C LYS A 176 -20.02 -21.91 12.53
N TYR A 177 -19.85 -22.53 11.38
CA TYR A 177 -20.19 -21.90 10.11
C TYR A 177 -21.66 -21.52 10.00
N ALA A 178 -22.57 -22.38 10.46
CA ALA A 178 -24.01 -22.11 10.44
C ALA A 178 -24.40 -20.86 11.25
N GLU A 179 -23.68 -20.57 12.33
CA GLU A 179 -23.84 -19.37 13.13
C GLU A 179 -23.22 -18.16 12.42
N LEU A 180 -21.97 -18.29 11.95
CA LEU A 180 -21.24 -17.22 11.32
C LEU A 180 -21.88 -16.71 10.02
N LYS A 181 -22.41 -17.60 9.19
CA LYS A 181 -23.03 -17.22 7.90
C LYS A 181 -24.27 -16.34 8.06
N THR A 182 -24.94 -16.36 9.20
CA THR A 182 -26.07 -15.48 9.52
C THR A 182 -25.62 -14.16 10.13
N SER A 183 -24.36 -14.07 10.57
CA SER A 183 -23.76 -12.86 11.09
C SER A 183 -23.32 -11.96 9.96
N GLN A 184 -23.58 -10.67 10.06
CA GLN A 184 -23.15 -9.65 9.11
C GLN A 184 -22.66 -8.40 9.85
N LYS A 185 -21.97 -8.60 10.99
CA LYS A 185 -21.50 -7.51 11.86
C LYS A 185 -20.47 -6.62 11.16
N GLN A 186 -19.72 -7.19 10.24
CA GLN A 186 -18.67 -6.49 9.50
C GLN A 186 -19.05 -6.16 8.06
N LEU A 187 -20.29 -6.47 7.66
CA LEU A 187 -20.78 -6.09 6.33
C LEU A 187 -20.85 -4.56 6.19
N GLY A 188 -20.25 -4.04 5.13
CA GLY A 188 -20.14 -2.59 4.90
C GLY A 188 -19.03 -1.92 5.72
N ASN A 189 -18.29 -2.69 6.51
CA ASN A 189 -17.16 -2.26 7.32
C ASN A 189 -15.87 -2.96 6.86
N GLY A 190 -15.66 -4.23 7.20
CA GLY A 190 -14.50 -5.01 6.78
C GLY A 190 -14.62 -5.59 5.37
N TYR A 191 -15.84 -5.85 4.92
CA TYR A 191 -16.11 -6.37 3.58
C TYR A 191 -17.45 -5.89 3.01
N TRP A 192 -17.61 -6.03 1.68
CA TRP A 192 -18.82 -5.69 0.93
C TRP A 192 -19.21 -6.86 0.04
N PHE A 193 -20.46 -7.30 0.12
CA PHE A 193 -21.02 -8.29 -0.79
C PHE A 193 -21.51 -7.61 -2.08
N ILE A 194 -20.91 -7.99 -3.20
CA ILE A 194 -21.19 -7.45 -4.53
C ILE A 194 -21.44 -8.62 -5.49
N ASP A 195 -22.67 -9.07 -5.59
CA ASP A 195 -23.03 -10.22 -6.43
C ASP A 195 -23.43 -9.83 -7.85
N ASN A 196 -23.85 -8.58 -8.04
CA ASN A 196 -24.36 -8.09 -9.33
C ASN A 196 -24.23 -6.56 -9.44
N LYS A 197 -24.68 -6.02 -10.56
CA LYS A 197 -24.64 -4.58 -10.87
C LYS A 197 -25.48 -3.76 -9.88
N GLU A 198 -26.60 -4.28 -9.45
CA GLU A 198 -27.54 -3.65 -8.54
C GLU A 198 -26.94 -3.50 -7.15
N ALA A 199 -26.32 -4.57 -6.62
CA ALA A 199 -25.58 -4.57 -5.36
C ALA A 199 -24.39 -3.57 -5.41
N LEU A 200 -23.66 -3.53 -6.54
CA LEU A 200 -22.59 -2.55 -6.75
C LEU A 200 -23.12 -1.12 -6.75
N ALA A 201 -24.26 -0.87 -7.38
CA ALA A 201 -24.87 0.46 -7.42
C ALA A 201 -25.34 0.92 -6.05
N ALA A 202 -26.01 0.03 -5.29
CA ALA A 202 -26.55 0.31 -3.95
C ALA A 202 -25.48 0.61 -2.90
N ASN A 203 -24.30 -0.04 -3.02
CA ASN A 203 -23.23 0.09 -2.03
C ASN A 203 -22.14 1.11 -2.42
N TRP A 204 -22.05 1.50 -3.68
CA TRP A 204 -20.92 2.29 -4.19
C TRP A 204 -20.72 3.63 -3.48
N GLU A 205 -21.80 4.39 -3.27
CA GLU A 205 -21.67 5.71 -2.62
C GLU A 205 -21.27 5.57 -1.15
N LYS A 206 -21.77 4.55 -0.44
CA LYS A 206 -21.38 4.23 0.94
C LYS A 206 -19.87 3.88 1.02
N LEU A 207 -19.40 3.06 0.09
CA LEU A 207 -17.99 2.69 -0.03
C LEU A 207 -17.11 3.93 -0.29
N LYS A 208 -17.50 4.83 -1.20
CA LYS A 208 -16.76 6.06 -1.48
C LYS A 208 -16.72 7.01 -0.29
N LEU A 209 -17.80 7.11 0.49
CA LEU A 209 -17.85 7.94 1.69
C LEU A 209 -16.80 7.51 2.75
N GLN A 210 -16.38 6.25 2.73
CA GLN A 210 -15.27 5.78 3.55
C GLN A 210 -13.89 6.26 3.06
N ASN A 211 -13.82 6.98 1.94
CA ASN A 211 -12.62 7.55 1.36
C ASN A 211 -11.46 6.53 1.23
N PRO A 212 -11.65 5.42 0.47
CA PRO A 212 -10.60 4.44 0.25
C PRO A 212 -9.48 5.03 -0.62
N GLY A 213 -8.23 4.65 -0.33
CA GLY A 213 -7.09 4.99 -1.18
C GLY A 213 -7.00 4.14 -2.45
N MET A 214 -7.67 2.99 -2.44
CA MET A 214 -7.82 2.06 -3.56
C MET A 214 -8.99 1.10 -3.29
N ILE A 215 -9.41 0.36 -4.30
CA ILE A 215 -10.36 -0.75 -4.18
C ILE A 215 -9.60 -2.07 -4.16
N PHE A 216 -10.02 -2.98 -3.29
CA PHE A 216 -9.47 -4.32 -3.21
C PHE A 216 -10.54 -5.37 -3.51
N ILE A 217 -10.24 -6.30 -4.41
CA ILE A 217 -11.17 -7.35 -4.86
C ILE A 217 -10.52 -8.73 -4.75
N TYR A 218 -11.34 -9.75 -4.61
CA TYR A 218 -10.93 -11.14 -4.66
C TYR A 218 -11.36 -11.78 -5.99
N LEU A 219 -10.39 -12.31 -6.73
CA LEU A 219 -10.58 -13.15 -7.93
C LEU A 219 -10.08 -14.55 -7.60
N LEU A 220 -10.96 -15.38 -7.03
CA LEU A 220 -10.62 -16.72 -6.57
C LEU A 220 -11.37 -17.73 -7.42
N ASP A 221 -10.68 -18.32 -8.40
CA ASP A 221 -11.27 -19.18 -9.45
C ASP A 221 -12.50 -18.50 -10.11
N ALA A 222 -12.31 -17.24 -10.44
CA ALA A 222 -13.38 -16.28 -10.74
C ALA A 222 -14.18 -16.67 -12.03
N GLN A 223 -13.56 -17.37 -12.97
CA GLN A 223 -14.20 -17.81 -14.21
C GLN A 223 -15.15 -19.00 -13.99
N ASN A 224 -14.79 -19.93 -13.09
CA ASN A 224 -15.53 -21.18 -12.89
C ASN A 224 -16.44 -21.12 -11.66
N ASN A 225 -15.92 -20.56 -10.56
CA ASN A 225 -16.58 -20.56 -9.26
C ASN A 225 -16.77 -19.16 -8.64
N GLY A 226 -16.42 -18.10 -9.37
CA GLY A 226 -16.66 -16.73 -8.89
C GLY A 226 -18.14 -16.47 -8.63
N GLY A 227 -18.44 -15.77 -7.54
CA GLY A 227 -19.80 -15.55 -7.06
C GLY A 227 -20.35 -16.68 -6.18
N LYS A 228 -19.59 -17.76 -5.96
CA LYS A 228 -19.95 -18.84 -5.05
C LYS A 228 -19.38 -18.66 -3.66
N GLU A 229 -20.04 -19.27 -2.68
CA GLU A 229 -19.60 -19.30 -1.28
C GLU A 229 -18.13 -19.75 -1.15
N GLY A 230 -17.37 -19.06 -0.30
CA GLY A 230 -15.94 -19.30 -0.11
C GLY A 230 -15.01 -18.83 -1.24
N LYS A 231 -15.56 -18.25 -2.31
CA LYS A 231 -14.82 -17.69 -3.45
C LYS A 231 -14.87 -16.16 -3.44
N GLY A 232 -14.46 -15.53 -4.53
CA GLY A 232 -14.48 -14.08 -4.72
C GLY A 232 -15.57 -13.64 -5.70
N LEU A 233 -15.39 -12.46 -6.29
CA LEU A 233 -16.28 -11.92 -7.31
C LEU A 233 -16.30 -12.84 -8.55
N SER A 234 -17.46 -12.89 -9.22
CA SER A 234 -17.51 -13.44 -10.57
C SER A 234 -16.76 -12.53 -11.56
N ALA A 235 -16.32 -13.11 -12.67
CA ALA A 235 -15.60 -12.37 -13.72
C ALA A 235 -16.38 -11.15 -14.24
N GLU A 236 -17.70 -11.29 -14.38
CA GLU A 236 -18.58 -10.22 -14.84
C GLU A 236 -18.66 -9.07 -13.81
N VAL A 237 -18.88 -9.40 -12.55
CA VAL A 237 -18.98 -8.42 -11.48
C VAL A 237 -17.65 -7.70 -11.26
N ALA A 238 -16.53 -8.44 -11.26
CA ALA A 238 -15.20 -7.85 -11.15
C ALA A 238 -14.93 -6.80 -12.25
N LYS A 239 -15.32 -7.09 -13.49
CA LYS A 239 -15.22 -6.14 -14.60
C LYS A 239 -16.03 -4.87 -14.37
N LEU A 240 -17.25 -4.99 -13.79
CA LEU A 240 -18.07 -3.84 -13.44
C LEU A 240 -17.43 -3.00 -12.33
N VAL A 241 -16.87 -3.64 -11.31
CA VAL A 241 -16.15 -2.99 -10.20
C VAL A 241 -14.96 -2.20 -10.74
N VAL A 242 -14.09 -2.81 -11.54
CA VAL A 242 -12.91 -2.14 -12.12
C VAL A 242 -13.33 -0.90 -12.92
N LYS A 243 -14.31 -1.05 -13.82
CA LYS A 243 -14.83 0.07 -14.61
C LYS A 243 -15.35 1.21 -13.73
N LYS A 244 -16.07 0.89 -12.65
CA LYS A 244 -16.66 1.89 -11.76
C LYS A 244 -15.61 2.57 -10.90
N ALA A 245 -14.61 1.82 -10.41
CA ALA A 245 -13.48 2.34 -9.66
C ALA A 245 -12.64 3.32 -10.50
N HIS A 246 -12.28 2.94 -11.71
CA HIS A 246 -11.52 3.80 -12.62
C HIS A 246 -12.26 5.10 -12.95
N LYS A 247 -13.59 5.04 -13.15
CA LYS A 247 -14.42 6.26 -13.33
C LYS A 247 -14.36 7.19 -12.11
N ALA A 248 -14.12 6.65 -10.92
CA ALA A 248 -13.96 7.41 -9.69
C ALA A 248 -12.48 7.80 -9.40
N GLY A 249 -11.55 7.48 -10.30
CA GLY A 249 -10.12 7.75 -10.13
C GLY A 249 -9.44 6.85 -9.09
N LEU A 250 -10.06 5.71 -8.73
CA LEU A 250 -9.55 4.74 -7.78
C LEU A 250 -8.88 3.58 -8.52
N ARG A 251 -7.71 3.17 -8.02
CA ARG A 251 -7.01 1.97 -8.48
C ARG A 251 -7.68 0.72 -7.91
N VAL A 252 -7.55 -0.39 -8.62
CA VAL A 252 -8.05 -1.70 -8.18
C VAL A 252 -6.90 -2.69 -8.08
N TYR A 253 -6.71 -3.25 -6.89
CA TYR A 253 -5.82 -4.38 -6.67
C TYR A 253 -6.63 -5.66 -6.48
N ALA A 254 -6.17 -6.75 -7.08
CA ALA A 254 -6.84 -8.04 -7.01
C ALA A 254 -5.98 -9.07 -6.31
N GLN A 255 -6.56 -9.79 -5.35
CA GLN A 255 -6.02 -11.06 -4.88
C GLN A 255 -6.48 -12.16 -5.83
N VAL A 256 -5.57 -13.06 -6.20
CA VAL A 256 -5.80 -14.13 -7.17
C VAL A 256 -5.45 -15.49 -6.60
N GLU A 257 -6.18 -16.54 -7.01
CA GLU A 257 -5.86 -17.91 -6.65
C GLU A 257 -5.01 -18.59 -7.75
N THR A 258 -5.41 -18.41 -9.00
CA THR A 258 -4.85 -19.14 -10.16
C THR A 258 -4.21 -18.20 -11.18
N ALA A 259 -3.40 -18.77 -12.10
CA ALA A 259 -2.88 -18.03 -13.26
C ALA A 259 -4.03 -17.56 -14.18
N GLU A 260 -5.16 -18.25 -14.18
CA GLU A 260 -6.34 -17.87 -14.96
C GLU A 260 -7.01 -16.63 -14.36
N ASP A 261 -7.05 -16.51 -13.02
CA ASP A 261 -7.52 -15.30 -12.33
C ASP A 261 -6.62 -14.11 -12.64
N LEU A 262 -5.30 -14.32 -12.69
CA LEU A 262 -4.37 -13.26 -13.09
C LEU A 262 -4.63 -12.81 -14.54
N ARG A 263 -4.82 -13.72 -15.47
CA ARG A 263 -5.18 -13.42 -16.88
C ARG A 263 -6.50 -12.65 -16.95
N LEU A 264 -7.50 -13.05 -16.16
CA LEU A 264 -8.76 -12.32 -16.05
C LEU A 264 -8.52 -10.91 -15.54
N GLY A 265 -7.76 -10.74 -14.44
CA GLY A 265 -7.40 -9.43 -13.88
C GLY A 265 -6.71 -8.53 -14.91
N GLN A 266 -5.75 -9.07 -15.68
CA GLN A 266 -5.12 -8.34 -16.80
C GLN A 266 -6.12 -7.92 -17.88
N LYS A 267 -7.08 -8.80 -18.21
CA LYS A 267 -8.11 -8.56 -19.23
C LYS A 267 -9.09 -7.47 -18.83
N ILE A 268 -9.53 -7.48 -17.56
CA ILE A 268 -10.48 -6.48 -17.03
C ILE A 268 -9.79 -5.18 -16.60
N GLY A 269 -8.45 -5.17 -16.52
CA GLY A 269 -7.64 -3.96 -16.31
C GLY A 269 -7.45 -3.61 -14.83
N VAL A 270 -7.19 -4.58 -13.94
CA VAL A 270 -6.75 -4.28 -12.58
C VAL A 270 -5.40 -3.54 -12.60
N ASP A 271 -5.18 -2.67 -11.62
CA ASP A 271 -3.96 -1.84 -11.54
C ASP A 271 -2.80 -2.54 -10.85
N GLY A 272 -3.04 -3.67 -10.21
CA GLY A 272 -2.02 -4.51 -9.59
C GLY A 272 -2.60 -5.81 -9.03
N PHE A 273 -1.71 -6.77 -8.80
CA PHE A 273 -2.03 -8.02 -8.14
C PHE A 273 -1.44 -8.01 -6.72
N ALA A 274 -2.26 -8.36 -5.74
CA ALA A 274 -1.90 -8.32 -4.33
C ALA A 274 -1.12 -9.56 -3.88
N ASN A 275 -1.02 -10.54 -4.75
CA ASN A 275 -0.24 -11.77 -4.55
C ASN A 275 0.11 -12.41 -5.90
N LEU A 276 1.06 -13.36 -5.85
CA LEU A 276 1.35 -14.27 -6.95
C LEU A 276 0.34 -15.44 -6.91
N PRO A 277 -0.17 -15.97 -8.07
CA PRO A 277 -0.93 -17.22 -8.08
C PRO A 277 -0.22 -18.32 -7.31
N GLY A 278 -0.97 -19.09 -6.52
CA GLY A 278 -0.41 -20.18 -5.72
C GLY A 278 0.35 -19.75 -4.45
N HIS A 279 0.21 -18.50 -3.99
CA HIS A 279 0.88 -18.02 -2.77
C HIS A 279 0.57 -18.86 -1.52
N ASN A 280 -0.61 -19.50 -1.45
CA ASN A 280 -1.03 -20.41 -0.39
C ASN A 280 -0.93 -21.89 -0.76
N TRP A 281 -0.23 -22.23 -1.87
CA TRP A 281 -0.03 -23.63 -2.21
C TRP A 281 0.85 -24.31 -1.15
N ASP A 282 0.38 -25.47 -0.65
CA ASP A 282 1.05 -26.20 0.42
C ASP A 282 2.12 -27.18 -0.07
N GLY A 283 2.38 -27.21 -1.40
CA GLY A 283 3.36 -28.07 -2.04
C GLY A 283 2.85 -29.46 -2.44
N ASN A 284 1.56 -29.74 -2.23
CA ASN A 284 0.94 -30.99 -2.62
C ASN A 284 0.14 -30.83 -3.92
N GLY A 285 0.05 -31.93 -4.70
CA GLY A 285 -0.62 -31.95 -5.99
C GLY A 285 0.10 -31.16 -7.08
N ASP A 286 -0.56 -31.05 -8.25
CA ASP A 286 0.00 -30.37 -9.41
C ASP A 286 -0.08 -28.83 -9.29
N PRO A 287 1.06 -28.12 -9.34
CA PRO A 287 1.08 -26.66 -9.33
C PRO A 287 0.65 -26.02 -10.66
N GLY A 288 0.32 -26.79 -11.69
CA GLY A 288 0.11 -26.30 -13.07
C GLY A 288 -0.86 -25.14 -13.18
N LYS A 289 -1.94 -25.13 -12.38
CA LYS A 289 -2.92 -24.04 -12.35
C LYS A 289 -2.37 -22.69 -11.83
N PHE A 290 -1.21 -22.70 -11.19
CA PHE A 290 -0.56 -21.49 -10.64
C PHE A 290 0.56 -20.95 -11.53
N ILE A 291 1.04 -21.75 -12.49
CA ILE A 291 2.20 -21.40 -13.32
C ILE A 291 1.81 -20.36 -14.36
N LEU A 292 2.52 -19.24 -14.35
CA LEU A 292 2.44 -18.22 -15.38
C LEU A 292 3.23 -18.66 -16.62
N ASN A 293 2.65 -18.44 -17.81
CA ASN A 293 3.36 -18.67 -19.06
C ASN A 293 4.06 -17.39 -19.55
N ASP A 294 4.86 -17.51 -20.61
CA ASP A 294 5.61 -16.36 -21.15
C ASP A 294 4.70 -15.22 -21.67
N GLY A 295 3.49 -15.55 -22.12
CA GLY A 295 2.49 -14.56 -22.53
C GLY A 295 1.98 -13.73 -21.36
N ASP A 296 1.78 -14.37 -20.19
CA ASP A 296 1.39 -13.70 -18.95
C ASP A 296 2.47 -12.72 -18.50
N ILE A 297 3.73 -13.18 -18.49
CA ILE A 297 4.90 -12.39 -18.14
C ILE A 297 5.08 -11.17 -19.06
N LYS A 298 5.04 -11.41 -20.39
CA LYS A 298 5.12 -10.35 -21.39
C LYS A 298 4.01 -9.31 -21.22
N THR A 299 2.80 -9.75 -20.88
CA THR A 299 1.66 -8.84 -20.67
C THR A 299 1.84 -8.01 -19.40
N LEU A 300 2.25 -8.61 -18.29
CA LEU A 300 2.56 -7.92 -17.04
C LEU A 300 3.63 -6.85 -17.24
N ALA A 301 4.74 -7.22 -17.89
CA ALA A 301 5.86 -6.32 -18.14
C ALA A 301 5.46 -5.17 -19.07
N LYS A 302 4.77 -5.47 -20.20
CA LYS A 302 4.31 -4.45 -21.16
C LYS A 302 3.35 -3.45 -20.54
N LYS A 303 2.39 -3.90 -19.74
CA LYS A 303 1.41 -3.04 -19.06
C LYS A 303 1.98 -2.40 -17.80
N LYS A 304 3.16 -2.84 -17.34
CA LYS A 304 3.75 -2.46 -16.05
C LYS A 304 2.79 -2.72 -14.87
N THR A 305 1.98 -3.76 -14.96
CA THR A 305 1.06 -4.16 -13.89
C THR A 305 1.88 -4.81 -12.78
N PRO A 306 1.93 -4.23 -11.57
CA PRO A 306 2.74 -4.77 -10.49
C PRO A 306 2.13 -6.02 -9.87
N VAL A 307 3.01 -6.89 -9.36
CA VAL A 307 2.64 -8.11 -8.63
C VAL A 307 3.35 -8.10 -7.29
N VAL A 308 2.57 -8.16 -6.20
CA VAL A 308 3.11 -8.30 -4.85
C VAL A 308 3.56 -9.75 -4.65
N LEU A 309 4.74 -9.93 -4.10
CA LEU A 309 5.29 -11.23 -3.80
C LEU A 309 5.12 -11.50 -2.30
N LEU A 310 4.31 -12.51 -1.97
CA LEU A 310 4.00 -12.97 -0.62
C LEU A 310 4.53 -14.39 -0.44
N LEU A 311 5.84 -14.56 -0.55
CA LEU A 311 6.46 -15.88 -0.64
C LEU A 311 6.69 -16.53 0.72
N SER A 312 6.80 -15.74 1.80
CA SER A 312 7.08 -16.24 3.15
C SER A 312 5.99 -17.16 3.70
N HIS A 313 4.78 -17.13 3.14
CA HIS A 313 3.72 -18.12 3.42
C HIS A 313 4.19 -19.56 3.15
N GLY A 314 5.09 -19.76 2.21
CA GLY A 314 5.72 -21.06 1.93
C GLY A 314 6.50 -21.66 3.10
N GLN A 315 6.83 -20.89 4.15
CA GLN A 315 7.46 -21.42 5.37
C GLN A 315 6.54 -22.38 6.14
N SER A 316 5.23 -22.19 6.02
CA SER A 316 4.20 -23.00 6.68
C SER A 316 3.68 -24.13 5.79
N ALA A 317 4.20 -24.28 4.56
CA ALA A 317 3.76 -25.29 3.61
C ALA A 317 4.06 -26.72 4.10
N THR A 318 3.17 -27.64 3.81
CA THR A 318 3.30 -29.07 4.12
C THR A 318 4.53 -29.68 3.40
N ASN A 319 4.67 -29.38 2.10
CA ASN A 319 5.83 -29.76 1.30
C ASN A 319 6.65 -28.52 0.95
N ARG A 320 7.49 -28.06 1.88
CA ARG A 320 8.31 -26.85 1.74
C ARG A 320 9.25 -26.89 0.54
N THR A 321 9.85 -28.04 0.28
CA THR A 321 10.80 -28.18 -0.84
C THR A 321 10.13 -27.88 -2.17
N ALA A 322 8.95 -28.47 -2.42
CA ALA A 322 8.20 -28.20 -3.64
C ALA A 322 7.80 -26.73 -3.77
N VAL A 323 7.37 -26.10 -2.66
CA VAL A 323 7.01 -24.67 -2.65
C VAL A 323 8.23 -23.79 -2.88
N GLN A 324 9.37 -24.09 -2.28
CA GLN A 324 10.59 -23.32 -2.50
C GLN A 324 11.05 -23.38 -3.96
N GLU A 325 11.02 -24.55 -4.58
CA GLU A 325 11.35 -24.70 -6.00
C GLU A 325 10.35 -23.97 -6.93
N PHE A 326 9.08 -23.99 -6.58
CA PHE A 326 8.05 -23.21 -7.28
C PHE A 326 8.35 -21.70 -7.16
N HIS A 327 8.64 -21.19 -5.95
CA HIS A 327 8.96 -19.80 -5.71
C HIS A 327 10.24 -19.36 -6.43
N LYS A 328 11.31 -20.17 -6.42
CA LYS A 328 12.56 -19.88 -7.15
C LYS A 328 12.29 -19.69 -8.64
N LYS A 329 11.55 -20.63 -9.26
CA LYS A 329 11.19 -20.53 -10.68
C LYS A 329 10.36 -19.28 -10.97
N ALA A 330 9.37 -18.99 -10.14
CA ALA A 330 8.52 -17.82 -10.31
C ALA A 330 9.33 -16.51 -10.16
N LEU A 331 10.20 -16.38 -9.15
CA LEU A 331 11.07 -15.23 -8.97
C LEU A 331 11.97 -15.00 -10.19
N LYS A 332 12.61 -16.07 -10.66
CA LYS A 332 13.48 -15.99 -11.86
C LYS A 332 12.68 -15.53 -13.08
N GLN A 333 11.51 -16.10 -13.32
CA GLN A 333 10.67 -15.78 -14.46
C GLN A 333 10.19 -14.32 -14.46
N LEU A 334 9.76 -13.83 -13.29
CA LEU A 334 9.31 -12.44 -13.12
C LEU A 334 10.47 -11.44 -13.31
N LYS A 335 11.64 -11.75 -12.74
CA LYS A 335 12.85 -10.93 -12.86
C LYS A 335 13.33 -10.86 -14.31
N ASP A 336 13.54 -12.00 -14.96
CA ASP A 336 14.04 -12.09 -16.34
C ASP A 336 13.05 -11.48 -17.35
N GLY A 337 11.75 -11.60 -17.06
CA GLY A 337 10.68 -11.00 -17.86
C GLY A 337 10.47 -9.51 -17.63
N GLY A 338 11.17 -8.88 -16.69
CA GLY A 338 11.06 -7.45 -16.40
C GLY A 338 9.73 -7.04 -15.78
N VAL A 339 9.07 -7.94 -15.06
CA VAL A 339 7.82 -7.65 -14.35
C VAL A 339 8.09 -6.72 -13.16
N VAL A 340 7.20 -5.78 -12.91
CA VAL A 340 7.26 -4.92 -11.74
C VAL A 340 6.85 -5.72 -10.51
N ALA A 341 7.83 -6.31 -9.84
CA ALA A 341 7.63 -7.01 -8.58
C ALA A 341 7.57 -6.01 -7.42
N LEU A 342 6.68 -6.28 -6.45
CA LEU A 342 6.55 -5.55 -5.19
C LEU A 342 6.74 -6.51 -4.03
N MET A 343 7.16 -5.99 -2.89
CA MET A 343 7.22 -6.75 -1.65
C MET A 343 6.04 -6.40 -0.74
N GLY A 344 5.49 -7.41 -0.08
CA GLY A 344 4.43 -7.30 0.92
C GLY A 344 4.63 -8.32 2.04
N SER A 345 4.06 -8.07 3.21
CA SER A 345 4.19 -8.97 4.36
C SER A 345 3.01 -9.93 4.52
N ASP A 346 1.80 -9.46 4.28
CA ASP A 346 0.52 -10.17 4.51
C ASP A 346 0.51 -11.02 5.80
N ASP A 347 1.02 -10.43 6.86
CA ASP A 347 1.10 -11.09 8.17
C ASP A 347 0.53 -10.14 9.24
N SER A 348 -0.43 -10.63 10.03
CA SER A 348 -1.09 -9.83 11.06
C SER A 348 -0.21 -9.52 12.29
N GLN A 349 0.93 -10.19 12.43
CA GLN A 349 1.80 -10.08 13.62
C GLN A 349 3.25 -9.69 13.28
N ARG A 350 3.64 -9.71 12.00
CA ARG A 350 5.02 -9.55 11.55
C ARG A 350 5.13 -8.41 10.54
N THR A 351 6.35 -8.01 10.30
CA THR A 351 6.69 -6.97 9.34
C THR A 351 7.36 -7.57 8.09
N LEU A 352 7.76 -6.72 7.16
CA LEU A 352 8.42 -7.07 5.91
C LEU A 352 9.69 -7.91 6.08
N ARG A 353 10.28 -7.88 7.27
CA ARG A 353 11.52 -8.61 7.60
C ARG A 353 11.43 -10.11 7.36
N MET A 354 10.26 -10.70 7.60
CA MET A 354 10.06 -12.13 7.39
C MET A 354 10.09 -12.49 5.90
N GLU A 355 9.46 -11.66 5.09
CA GLU A 355 9.45 -11.84 3.63
C GLU A 355 10.88 -11.76 3.08
N LEU A 356 11.64 -10.73 3.45
CA LEU A 356 13.03 -10.57 3.03
C LEU A 356 13.92 -11.73 3.47
N ASN A 357 13.74 -12.23 4.70
CA ASN A 357 14.49 -13.40 5.18
C ASN A 357 14.18 -14.66 4.38
N TYR A 358 12.90 -14.86 4.03
CA TYR A 358 12.50 -16.01 3.23
C TYR A 358 13.11 -15.94 1.82
N TRP A 359 13.06 -14.79 1.17
CA TRP A 359 13.69 -14.60 -0.13
C TRP A 359 15.18 -14.90 -0.09
N PHE A 360 15.87 -14.37 0.91
CA PHE A 360 17.29 -14.65 1.11
C PHE A 360 17.56 -16.15 1.28
N GLY A 361 16.72 -16.85 2.03
CA GLY A 361 16.79 -18.30 2.23
C GLY A 361 16.55 -19.14 0.98
N LEU A 362 15.94 -18.59 -0.07
CA LEU A 362 15.79 -19.27 -1.36
C LEU A 362 17.12 -19.36 -2.14
N GLY A 363 18.12 -18.53 -1.83
CA GLY A 363 19.44 -18.55 -2.46
C GLY A 363 19.50 -18.00 -3.90
N GLU A 364 18.40 -17.45 -4.42
CA GLU A 364 18.28 -16.95 -5.79
C GLU A 364 18.21 -15.40 -5.86
N LEU A 365 18.67 -14.74 -4.79
CA LEU A 365 18.62 -13.28 -4.73
C LEU A 365 19.66 -12.63 -5.63
N ASP A 366 19.19 -11.71 -6.43
CA ASP A 366 19.96 -10.63 -7.00
C ASP A 366 19.79 -9.42 -6.08
N ASP A 367 20.83 -9.02 -5.37
CA ASP A 367 20.76 -7.97 -4.36
C ASP A 367 20.35 -6.64 -4.95
N ALA A 368 20.84 -6.32 -6.17
CA ALA A 368 20.46 -5.08 -6.87
C ALA A 368 18.98 -5.08 -7.27
N TRP A 369 18.46 -6.21 -7.79
CA TRP A 369 17.05 -6.33 -8.12
C TRP A 369 16.17 -6.28 -6.88
N THR A 370 16.56 -6.96 -5.80
CA THR A 370 15.83 -6.95 -4.53
C THR A 370 15.80 -5.54 -3.93
N LEU A 371 16.91 -4.82 -3.97
CA LEU A 371 16.97 -3.42 -3.52
C LEU A 371 16.01 -2.54 -4.33
N LYS A 372 15.94 -2.74 -5.64
CA LYS A 372 14.99 -2.04 -6.51
C LYS A 372 13.53 -2.36 -6.15
N VAL A 373 13.21 -3.62 -5.88
CA VAL A 373 11.88 -4.03 -5.42
C VAL A 373 11.52 -3.32 -4.12
N LEU A 374 12.42 -3.32 -3.13
CA LEU A 374 12.19 -2.75 -1.81
C LEU A 374 12.01 -1.24 -1.81
N CYS A 375 12.95 -0.51 -2.42
CA CYS A 375 13.04 0.94 -2.24
C CYS A 375 12.56 1.77 -3.43
N GLU A 376 12.34 1.17 -4.62
CA GLU A 376 11.82 1.88 -5.79
C GLU A 376 10.42 1.41 -6.19
N ASN A 377 10.29 0.14 -6.60
CA ASN A 377 9.05 -0.37 -7.16
C ASN A 377 7.90 -0.30 -6.14
N THR A 378 8.13 -0.81 -4.93
CA THR A 378 7.08 -0.91 -3.91
C THR A 378 6.60 0.46 -3.42
N PRO A 379 7.47 1.40 -2.99
CA PRO A 379 7.02 2.73 -2.60
C PRO A 379 6.30 3.48 -3.72
N LYS A 380 6.81 3.39 -4.95
CA LYS A 380 6.21 4.06 -6.11
C LYS A 380 4.86 3.49 -6.49
N ALA A 381 4.66 2.18 -6.34
CA ALA A 381 3.36 1.54 -6.56
C ALA A 381 2.34 1.96 -5.50
N ILE A 382 2.76 2.13 -4.24
CA ILE A 382 1.87 2.60 -3.17
C ILE A 382 1.46 4.05 -3.40
N PHE A 383 2.42 4.94 -3.65
CA PHE A 383 2.21 6.39 -3.81
C PHE A 383 2.68 6.90 -5.19
N PRO A 384 2.02 6.55 -6.30
CA PRO A 384 2.51 6.82 -7.65
C PRO A 384 2.57 8.32 -8.03
N LYS A 385 1.86 9.18 -7.29
CA LYS A 385 1.82 10.63 -7.55
C LYS A 385 2.86 11.41 -6.74
N ARG A 386 3.53 10.78 -5.76
CA ARG A 386 4.54 11.42 -4.91
C ARG A 386 5.93 11.35 -5.56
N LYS A 387 6.75 12.32 -5.28
CA LYS A 387 8.17 12.33 -5.65
C LYS A 387 8.99 11.60 -4.57
N ILE A 388 8.89 10.28 -4.53
CA ILE A 388 9.57 9.35 -3.62
C ILE A 388 10.25 8.23 -4.40
N ALA A 389 10.89 7.30 -3.71
CA ALA A 389 11.54 6.13 -4.31
C ALA A 389 12.78 6.44 -5.18
N ASN A 390 13.23 7.68 -5.18
CA ASN A 390 14.46 8.11 -5.83
C ASN A 390 15.16 9.17 -4.98
N LEU A 391 16.49 9.17 -5.02
CA LEU A 391 17.35 10.19 -4.41
C LEU A 391 17.73 11.22 -5.47
N ALA A 392 16.78 12.07 -5.82
CA ALA A 392 16.91 13.05 -6.90
C ALA A 392 16.50 14.45 -6.47
N ASP A 393 16.94 15.47 -7.19
CA ASP A 393 16.61 16.87 -6.93
C ASP A 393 15.10 17.11 -6.95
N GLY A 394 14.56 17.76 -5.90
CA GLY A 394 13.15 18.03 -5.73
C GLY A 394 12.30 16.82 -5.30
N TYR A 395 12.92 15.68 -4.99
CA TYR A 395 12.25 14.53 -4.34
C TYR A 395 12.16 14.73 -2.84
N GLU A 396 11.21 14.08 -2.20
CA GLU A 396 11.09 14.10 -0.74
C GLU A 396 12.39 13.61 -0.09
N ALA A 397 12.85 14.33 0.91
CA ALA A 397 14.07 13.97 1.65
C ALA A 397 13.79 12.80 2.59
N ASN A 398 13.55 11.63 2.00
CA ASN A 398 13.32 10.35 2.65
C ASN A 398 14.43 9.39 2.26
N PHE A 399 15.28 9.01 3.22
CA PHE A 399 16.38 8.09 2.94
C PHE A 399 16.88 7.39 4.21
N LEU A 400 17.57 6.28 4.00
CA LEU A 400 18.24 5.47 5.00
C LEU A 400 19.74 5.58 4.79
N VAL A 401 20.50 5.72 5.88
CA VAL A 401 21.96 5.71 5.86
C VAL A 401 22.44 4.40 6.46
N LEU A 402 23.19 3.63 5.68
CA LEU A 402 23.66 2.29 6.00
C LEU A 402 25.18 2.30 6.24
N ALA A 403 25.64 1.45 7.16
CA ALA A 403 27.08 1.26 7.39
C ALA A 403 27.77 0.52 6.25
N ASP A 404 27.09 -0.45 5.66
CA ASP A 404 27.60 -1.38 4.65
C ASP A 404 26.90 -1.25 3.31
N ASN A 405 27.58 -1.71 2.24
CA ASN A 405 27.02 -1.75 0.89
C ASN A 405 25.92 -2.83 0.78
N PRO A 406 24.66 -2.45 0.50
CA PRO A 406 23.59 -3.43 0.35
C PRO A 406 23.68 -4.26 -0.94
N HIS A 407 24.50 -3.86 -1.93
CA HIS A 407 24.79 -4.68 -3.12
C HIS A 407 25.70 -5.87 -2.83
N ASP A 408 26.47 -5.85 -1.72
CA ASP A 408 27.28 -7.01 -1.32
C ASP A 408 26.45 -8.05 -0.55
N ASN A 409 25.41 -7.59 0.13
CA ASN A 409 24.42 -8.41 0.82
C ASN A 409 23.21 -7.54 1.22
N ILE A 410 22.05 -7.82 0.62
CA ILE A 410 20.82 -7.06 0.85
C ILE A 410 20.39 -7.02 2.33
N LEU A 411 20.71 -8.06 3.11
CA LEU A 411 20.37 -8.09 4.54
C LEU A 411 21.12 -7.01 5.35
N LYS A 412 22.22 -6.46 4.84
CA LYS A 412 22.92 -5.32 5.43
C LYS A 412 22.07 -4.04 5.39
N SER A 413 21.10 -3.94 4.48
CA SER A 413 20.17 -2.80 4.41
C SER A 413 19.26 -2.64 5.63
N ARG A 414 19.18 -3.68 6.47
CA ARG A 414 18.42 -3.65 7.72
C ARG A 414 19.14 -2.95 8.87
N VAL A 415 20.44 -2.71 8.74
CA VAL A 415 21.26 -2.04 9.77
C VAL A 415 21.48 -0.59 9.33
N GLN A 416 20.60 0.29 9.81
CA GLN A 416 20.67 1.71 9.49
C GLN A 416 21.42 2.46 10.59
N VAL A 417 22.38 3.33 10.19
CA VAL A 417 23.11 4.21 11.09
C VAL A 417 22.20 5.33 11.61
N PHE A 418 21.43 5.90 10.69
CA PHE A 418 20.30 6.80 10.98
C PHE A 418 19.36 6.87 9.77
N LYS A 419 18.25 7.53 9.95
CA LYS A 419 17.15 7.64 9.01
C LYS A 419 16.74 9.10 8.83
N VAL A 420 16.26 9.46 7.63
CA VAL A 420 15.69 10.78 7.38
C VAL A 420 14.31 10.61 6.74
N LYS A 421 13.32 11.32 7.27
CA LYS A 421 11.97 11.36 6.70
C LYS A 421 11.45 12.79 6.66
N GLY A 422 11.07 13.28 5.47
CA GLY A 422 10.65 14.66 5.26
C GLY A 422 11.71 15.68 5.68
N GLY A 423 12.99 15.33 5.53
CA GLY A 423 14.11 16.17 5.98
C GLY A 423 14.37 16.16 7.51
N VAL A 424 13.61 15.37 8.28
CA VAL A 424 13.81 15.20 9.72
C VAL A 424 14.67 13.98 9.98
N ILE A 425 15.74 14.14 10.76
CA ILE A 425 16.62 13.04 11.17
C ILE A 425 15.93 12.26 12.28
N LEU A 426 15.78 10.96 12.08
CA LEU A 426 15.24 10.02 13.04
C LEU A 426 16.39 9.22 13.63
N LYS A 427 16.44 9.17 14.94
CA LYS A 427 17.44 8.41 15.71
C LYS A 427 16.99 6.96 15.90
#